data_61f5703e8c2d1c2277dbb862925caf71
#
_entry.id   61f5703e8c2d1c2277dbb862925caf71
#
_cell.length_a   1.000
_cell.length_b   1.000
_cell.length_c   1.000
_cell.angle_alpha   90.00
_cell.angle_beta   90.00
_cell.angle_gamma   90.00
#
_symmetry.space_group_name_H-M   'P 1'
#
loop_
_entity.id
_entity.type
_entity.pdbx_description
1 polymer ?
#
loop_
_entity_poly.entity_id
_entity_poly.type
_entity_poly.pdbx_seq_one_letter_code
_entity_poly.pdbx_strand_id
1 'polypeptide(L)'
;MAAETDLLVILGGPMSPNDGLPWIKQERQLIQTLLDKDVPMFGACFGAQQITKTLGYPVTKAPVKEVGWAPIYRQTTIVPGLPERLNVLHWHEEMFAIPTEATLLFSSDDVVNQGFVLNHRVVGLQCHLEPQATNVREMVVNDFPYIHGSVLGQTANDILATPVPRANQTALFNLLDYMVSADQ
;
A
#
# COMPACT_ATOMS: atom_id res chain seq x y z
N MET A 1 9.52 0.27 -22.45
CA MET A 1 8.66 0.26 -21.24
C MET A 1 8.45 1.67 -20.68
N ALA A 2 9.42 2.34 -20.13
CA ALA A 2 9.21 3.67 -19.52
C ALA A 2 8.74 4.80 -20.48
N ALA A 3 8.83 4.62 -21.77
CA ALA A 3 8.39 5.60 -22.78
C ALA A 3 6.89 5.52 -23.11
N GLU A 4 6.24 4.42 -22.72
CA GLU A 4 4.86 4.06 -23.10
C GLU A 4 3.99 3.73 -21.88
N THR A 5 4.41 4.17 -20.69
CA THR A 5 3.70 3.90 -19.44
C THR A 5 2.87 5.12 -19.06
N ASP A 6 1.57 4.96 -19.01
CA ASP A 6 0.61 6.00 -18.61
C ASP A 6 0.27 5.93 -17.10
N LEU A 7 0.41 4.76 -16.48
CA LEU A 7 0.18 4.50 -15.06
C LEU A 7 1.03 3.30 -14.64
N LEU A 8 1.72 3.40 -13.51
CA LEU A 8 2.42 2.28 -12.89
C LEU A 8 1.66 1.81 -11.63
N VAL A 9 1.36 0.51 -11.56
CA VAL A 9 0.80 -0.13 -10.37
C VAL A 9 1.79 -1.17 -9.86
N ILE A 10 2.23 -1.04 -8.59
CA ILE A 10 3.13 -1.99 -7.94
C ILE A 10 2.40 -2.60 -6.74
N LEU A 11 2.19 -3.90 -6.79
CA LEU A 11 1.49 -4.63 -5.73
C LEU A 11 2.44 -5.09 -4.61
N GLY A 12 1.85 -5.69 -3.58
CA GLY A 12 2.58 -6.31 -2.48
C GLY A 12 3.37 -7.55 -2.90
N GLY A 13 4.29 -7.94 -2.05
CA GLY A 13 5.11 -9.15 -2.22
C GLY A 13 5.78 -9.56 -0.91
N PRO A 14 6.30 -10.80 -0.82
CA PRO A 14 6.88 -11.32 0.42
C PRO A 14 8.29 -10.79 0.72
N MET A 15 8.88 -10.00 -0.19
CA MET A 15 10.23 -9.46 -0.04
C MET A 15 10.22 -8.15 0.75
N SER A 16 11.35 -7.82 1.37
CA SER A 16 11.60 -6.48 1.89
C SER A 16 12.24 -5.59 0.79
N PRO A 17 11.88 -4.31 0.68
CA PRO A 17 12.60 -3.38 -0.19
C PRO A 17 14.04 -3.14 0.28
N ASN A 18 14.40 -3.65 1.47
CA ASN A 18 15.75 -3.64 2.02
C ASN A 18 16.60 -4.84 1.56
N ASP A 19 15.99 -5.83 0.89
CA ASP A 19 16.71 -6.99 0.37
C ASP A 19 17.69 -6.60 -0.73
N GLY A 20 18.83 -7.32 -0.77
CA GLY A 20 19.89 -7.08 -1.75
C GLY A 20 19.62 -7.62 -3.15
N LEU A 21 18.39 -8.02 -3.47
CA LEU A 21 18.03 -8.66 -4.74
C LEU A 21 18.20 -7.70 -5.93
N PRO A 22 18.87 -8.14 -7.03
CA PRO A 22 19.14 -7.27 -8.17
C PRO A 22 17.90 -6.65 -8.80
N TRP A 23 16.80 -7.40 -8.92
CA TRP A 23 15.56 -6.94 -9.54
C TRP A 23 14.88 -5.82 -8.72
N ILE A 24 15.00 -5.83 -7.37
CA ILE A 24 14.48 -4.76 -6.49
C ILE A 24 15.16 -3.43 -6.84
N LYS A 25 16.47 -3.45 -7.11
CA LYS A 25 17.20 -2.26 -7.54
C LYS A 25 16.80 -1.81 -8.95
N GLN A 26 16.58 -2.77 -9.86
CA GLN A 26 16.12 -2.47 -11.22
C GLN A 26 14.71 -1.87 -11.24
N GLU A 27 13.82 -2.37 -10.39
CA GLU A 27 12.48 -1.82 -10.23
C GLU A 27 12.53 -0.36 -9.72
N ARG A 28 13.40 -0.05 -8.75
CA ARG A 28 13.61 1.34 -8.30
C ARG A 28 14.15 2.25 -9.39
N GLN A 29 14.99 1.76 -10.30
CA GLN A 29 15.44 2.54 -11.45
C GLN A 29 14.28 2.86 -12.41
N LEU A 30 13.35 1.91 -12.60
CA LEU A 30 12.13 2.14 -13.37
C LEU A 30 11.24 3.17 -12.67
N ILE A 31 11.00 3.00 -11.36
CA ILE A 31 10.21 3.94 -10.54
C ILE A 31 10.81 5.35 -10.66
N GLN A 32 12.12 5.51 -10.48
CA GLN A 32 12.77 6.82 -10.60
C GLN A 32 12.55 7.43 -11.98
N THR A 33 12.74 6.64 -13.04
CA THR A 33 12.55 7.11 -14.42
C THR A 33 11.12 7.59 -14.67
N LEU A 34 10.12 6.95 -14.04
CA LEU A 34 8.71 7.31 -14.19
C LEU A 34 8.33 8.49 -13.29
N LEU A 35 8.94 8.61 -12.09
CA LEU A 35 8.82 9.81 -11.25
C LEU A 35 9.34 11.05 -11.96
N ASP A 36 10.52 10.96 -12.61
CA ASP A 36 11.12 12.05 -13.38
C ASP A 36 10.24 12.50 -14.57
N LYS A 37 9.33 11.64 -15.02
CA LYS A 37 8.36 11.89 -16.10
C LYS A 37 6.97 12.27 -15.60
N ASP A 38 6.80 12.42 -14.29
CA ASP A 38 5.51 12.69 -13.66
C ASP A 38 4.41 11.67 -13.99
N VAL A 39 4.80 10.40 -14.22
CA VAL A 39 3.84 9.31 -14.49
C VAL A 39 3.13 8.94 -13.20
N PRO A 40 1.77 8.83 -13.20
CA PRO A 40 1.01 8.40 -12.05
C PRO A 40 1.45 7.03 -11.54
N MET A 41 1.54 6.85 -10.21
CA MET A 41 1.97 5.59 -9.60
C MET A 41 1.12 5.23 -8.39
N PHE A 42 0.65 4.00 -8.36
CA PHE A 42 0.04 3.38 -7.19
C PHE A 42 0.92 2.27 -6.65
N GLY A 43 1.22 2.30 -5.35
CA GLY A 43 1.93 1.24 -4.64
C GLY A 43 1.10 0.66 -3.50
N ALA A 44 1.01 -0.68 -3.41
CA ALA A 44 0.45 -1.37 -2.25
C ALA A 44 1.56 -2.14 -1.52
N CYS A 45 1.62 -2.00 -0.19
CA CYS A 45 2.56 -2.69 0.70
C CYS A 45 4.01 -2.56 0.21
N PHE A 46 4.63 -3.64 -0.26
CA PHE A 46 5.97 -3.63 -0.87
C PHE A 46 6.09 -2.57 -1.98
N GLY A 47 5.07 -2.40 -2.82
CA GLY A 47 5.09 -1.40 -3.88
C GLY A 47 5.19 0.04 -3.35
N ALA A 48 4.44 0.38 -2.30
CA ALA A 48 4.54 1.68 -1.64
C ALA A 48 5.92 1.87 -0.97
N GLN A 49 6.45 0.81 -0.37
CA GLN A 49 7.78 0.80 0.22
C GLN A 49 8.89 1.02 -0.83
N GLN A 50 8.77 0.41 -2.02
CA GLN A 50 9.70 0.61 -3.14
C GLN A 50 9.68 2.06 -3.64
N ILE A 51 8.49 2.65 -3.81
CA ILE A 51 8.33 4.07 -4.17
C ILE A 51 9.01 4.95 -3.11
N THR A 52 8.69 4.73 -1.84
CA THR A 52 9.26 5.50 -0.73
C THR A 52 10.77 5.43 -0.67
N LYS A 53 11.36 4.24 -0.86
CA LYS A 53 12.82 4.08 -0.92
C LYS A 53 13.43 4.75 -2.13
N THR A 54 12.74 4.78 -3.26
CA THR A 54 13.20 5.49 -4.46
C THR A 54 13.25 7.00 -4.22
N LEU A 55 12.29 7.53 -3.46
CA LEU A 55 12.26 8.93 -3.03
C LEU A 55 13.32 9.26 -1.95
N GLY A 56 14.12 8.29 -1.50
CA GLY A 56 15.19 8.49 -0.52
C GLY A 56 14.78 8.36 0.94
N TYR A 57 13.57 7.90 1.22
CA TYR A 57 13.06 7.74 2.59
C TYR A 57 13.19 6.28 3.07
N PRO A 58 13.37 6.07 4.38
CA PRO A 58 13.59 4.74 4.92
C PRO A 58 12.29 3.91 4.97
N VAL A 59 12.46 2.60 4.84
CA VAL A 59 11.50 1.57 5.25
C VAL A 59 12.13 0.81 6.39
N THR A 60 11.41 0.75 7.51
CA THR A 60 11.89 0.17 8.77
C THR A 60 10.85 -0.80 9.34
N LYS A 61 11.25 -1.56 10.34
CA LYS A 61 10.31 -2.37 11.09
C LYS A 61 9.23 -1.48 11.72
N ALA A 62 7.97 -1.88 11.56
CA ALA A 62 6.83 -1.20 12.19
C ALA A 62 6.86 -1.42 13.72
N PRO A 63 6.19 -0.57 14.51
CA PRO A 63 6.05 -0.76 15.96
C PRO A 63 5.48 -2.13 16.32
N VAL A 64 4.53 -2.59 15.51
CA VAL A 64 3.87 -3.88 15.64
C VAL A 64 3.68 -4.53 14.27
N LYS A 65 3.43 -5.82 14.25
CA LYS A 65 3.02 -6.56 13.06
C LYS A 65 1.51 -6.54 12.93
N GLU A 66 0.99 -6.11 11.80
CA GLU A 66 -0.45 -6.13 11.48
C GLU A 66 -0.71 -7.16 10.37
N VAL A 67 -1.48 -8.22 10.71
CA VAL A 67 -1.94 -9.26 9.76
C VAL A 67 -3.38 -9.60 10.06
N GLY A 68 -4.28 -9.33 9.10
CA GLY A 68 -5.71 -9.51 9.23
C GLY A 68 -6.50 -8.26 8.84
N TRP A 69 -7.80 -8.27 9.14
CA TRP A 69 -8.71 -7.18 8.84
C TRP A 69 -8.78 -6.19 10.00
N ALA A 70 -8.43 -4.94 9.75
CA ALA A 70 -8.53 -3.87 10.73
C ALA A 70 -8.84 -2.52 10.07
N PRO A 71 -9.33 -1.53 10.83
CA PRO A 71 -9.65 -0.23 10.28
C PRO A 71 -8.39 0.59 9.97
N ILE A 72 -8.50 1.39 8.92
CA ILE A 72 -7.69 2.58 8.72
C ILE A 72 -8.57 3.82 8.75
N TYR A 73 -7.99 4.94 9.14
CA TYR A 73 -8.67 6.22 9.32
C TYR A 73 -8.06 7.28 8.40
N ARG A 74 -8.91 7.95 7.63
CA ARG A 74 -8.49 9.03 6.74
C ARG A 74 -7.95 10.22 7.52
N GLN A 75 -6.77 10.71 7.16
CA GLN A 75 -6.08 11.83 7.81
C GLN A 75 -6.24 13.16 7.04
N THR A 76 -6.69 13.10 5.80
CA THR A 76 -6.87 14.28 4.94
C THR A 76 -8.05 14.10 3.98
N THR A 77 -8.59 15.20 3.49
CA THR A 77 -9.67 15.22 2.48
C THR A 77 -9.17 15.52 1.08
N ILE A 78 -7.85 15.47 0.86
CA ILE A 78 -7.23 15.82 -0.43
C ILE A 78 -7.72 14.92 -1.59
N VAL A 79 -8.07 13.67 -1.31
CA VAL A 79 -8.69 12.77 -2.27
C VAL A 79 -10.20 12.75 -2.05
N PRO A 80 -11.01 13.24 -3.01
CA PRO A 80 -12.46 13.26 -2.87
C PRO A 80 -13.08 11.85 -2.77
N GLY A 81 -14.20 11.73 -2.08
CA GLY A 81 -15.00 10.50 -2.05
C GLY A 81 -14.42 9.36 -1.19
N LEU A 82 -13.27 9.56 -0.54
CA LEU A 82 -12.76 8.58 0.42
C LEU A 82 -13.54 8.64 1.74
N PRO A 83 -13.99 7.50 2.27
CA PRO A 83 -14.66 7.46 3.56
C PRO A 83 -13.69 7.78 4.71
N GLU A 84 -14.23 8.21 5.85
CA GLU A 84 -13.43 8.51 7.05
C GLU A 84 -12.77 7.26 7.64
N ARG A 85 -13.38 6.09 7.45
CA ARG A 85 -12.92 4.80 7.96
C ARG A 85 -13.13 3.72 6.91
N LEU A 86 -12.12 2.87 6.71
CA LEU A 86 -12.18 1.66 5.88
C LEU A 86 -11.71 0.47 6.71
N ASN A 87 -12.36 -0.68 6.56
CA ASN A 87 -11.84 -1.94 7.08
C ASN A 87 -11.04 -2.62 5.96
N VAL A 88 -9.73 -2.76 6.14
CA VAL A 88 -8.79 -3.19 5.07
C VAL A 88 -8.00 -4.41 5.50
N LEU A 89 -7.39 -5.10 4.54
CA LEU A 89 -6.47 -6.17 4.84
C LEU A 89 -5.07 -5.59 5.13
N HIS A 90 -4.55 -5.90 6.32
CA HIS A 90 -3.15 -5.66 6.69
C HIS A 90 -2.36 -6.96 6.52
N TRP A 91 -1.14 -6.85 6.00
CA TRP A 91 -0.23 -8.01 5.82
C TRP A 91 1.21 -7.51 5.82
N HIS A 92 1.65 -6.91 6.95
CA HIS A 92 2.98 -6.29 7.02
C HIS A 92 3.56 -6.25 8.44
N GLU A 93 4.88 -6.20 8.52
CA GLU A 93 5.67 -5.91 9.74
C GLU A 93 6.71 -4.81 9.51
N GLU A 94 6.82 -4.31 8.29
CA GLU A 94 7.59 -3.11 7.95
C GLU A 94 6.65 -1.97 7.59
N MET A 95 7.13 -0.74 7.73
CA MET A 95 6.43 0.48 7.32
C MET A 95 7.39 1.45 6.64
N PHE A 96 6.86 2.21 5.72
CA PHE A 96 7.56 3.32 5.10
C PHE A 96 7.50 4.60 5.96
N ALA A 97 8.51 5.45 5.85
CA ALA A 97 8.40 6.83 6.29
C ALA A 97 7.57 7.64 5.30
N ILE A 98 6.80 8.61 5.77
CA ILE A 98 6.09 9.54 4.88
C ILE A 98 7.11 10.51 4.28
N PRO A 99 7.23 10.62 2.93
CA PRO A 99 8.07 11.65 2.31
C PRO A 99 7.68 13.06 2.75
N THR A 100 8.65 13.94 2.92
CA THR A 100 8.41 15.30 3.45
C THR A 100 7.39 16.09 2.62
N GLU A 101 7.40 15.90 1.31
CA GLU A 101 6.51 16.56 0.35
C GLU A 101 5.14 15.86 0.23
N ALA A 102 5.01 14.67 0.83
CA ALA A 102 3.77 13.91 0.76
C ALA A 102 2.83 14.24 1.92
N THR A 103 1.54 14.07 1.66
CA THR A 103 0.49 14.21 2.67
C THR A 103 0.13 12.82 3.21
N LEU A 104 0.11 12.66 4.53
CA LEU A 104 -0.39 11.45 5.19
C LEU A 104 -1.88 11.26 4.85
N LEU A 105 -2.22 10.12 4.26
CA LEU A 105 -3.57 9.82 3.78
C LEU A 105 -4.36 8.98 4.76
N PHE A 106 -3.75 7.93 5.29
CA PHE A 106 -4.37 6.99 6.23
C PHE A 106 -3.43 6.62 7.37
N SER A 107 -4.03 6.33 8.54
CA SER A 107 -3.38 5.74 9.71
C SER A 107 -4.22 4.59 10.25
N SER A 108 -3.62 3.59 10.92
CA SER A 108 -4.32 2.63 11.77
C SER A 108 -4.13 2.99 13.25
N ASP A 109 -4.71 2.22 14.15
CA ASP A 109 -4.58 2.43 15.59
C ASP A 109 -3.14 2.17 16.08
N ASP A 110 -2.43 1.25 15.44
CA ASP A 110 -1.11 0.78 15.86
C ASP A 110 0.03 1.28 14.97
N VAL A 111 -0.24 1.59 13.69
CA VAL A 111 0.74 2.05 12.71
C VAL A 111 0.25 3.33 12.04
N VAL A 112 0.95 4.44 12.30
CA VAL A 112 0.55 5.76 11.80
C VAL A 112 0.66 5.86 10.27
N ASN A 113 1.68 5.25 9.67
CA ASN A 113 2.00 5.42 8.25
C ASN A 113 1.30 4.35 7.39
N GLN A 114 -0.01 4.46 7.20
CA GLN A 114 -0.80 3.51 6.39
C GLN A 114 -1.05 3.96 4.97
N GLY A 115 -0.81 5.23 4.65
CA GLY A 115 -0.94 5.73 3.29
C GLY A 115 -0.48 7.16 3.13
N PHE A 116 -0.01 7.49 1.92
CA PHE A 116 0.37 8.86 1.54
C PHE A 116 -0.07 9.20 0.13
N VAL A 117 -0.15 10.50 -0.13
CA VAL A 117 -0.32 11.09 -1.47
C VAL A 117 0.81 12.07 -1.71
N LEU A 118 1.47 11.99 -2.86
CA LEU A 118 2.51 12.91 -3.31
C LEU A 118 2.13 13.51 -4.66
N ASN A 119 2.06 14.86 -4.74
CA ASN A 119 1.86 15.67 -5.95
C ASN A 119 0.66 15.23 -6.83
N HIS A 120 -0.44 14.75 -6.24
CA HIS A 120 -1.60 14.19 -6.93
C HIS A 120 -1.32 12.96 -7.81
N ARG A 121 -0.06 12.60 -8.04
CA ARG A 121 0.38 11.58 -9.00
C ARG A 121 0.78 10.28 -8.36
N VAL A 122 1.20 10.30 -7.10
CA VAL A 122 1.71 9.10 -6.44
C VAL A 122 0.90 8.80 -5.19
N VAL A 123 0.37 7.59 -5.10
CA VAL A 123 -0.32 7.07 -3.91
C VAL A 123 0.39 5.81 -3.45
N GLY A 124 0.78 5.78 -2.18
CA GLY A 124 1.32 4.60 -1.51
C GLY A 124 0.43 4.17 -0.35
N LEU A 125 0.07 2.90 -0.28
CA LEU A 125 -0.67 2.29 0.83
C LEU A 125 0.16 1.18 1.48
N GLN A 126 0.24 1.14 2.81
CA GLN A 126 0.88 0.03 3.53
C GLN A 126 -0.06 -1.17 3.63
N CYS A 127 -1.34 -0.91 3.73
CA CYS A 127 -2.42 -1.90 3.71
C CYS A 127 -2.87 -2.23 2.28
N HIS A 128 -3.84 -3.15 2.17
CA HIS A 128 -4.36 -3.65 0.91
C HIS A 128 -5.84 -3.33 0.74
N LEU A 129 -6.18 -2.66 -0.37
CA LEU A 129 -7.55 -2.41 -0.84
C LEU A 129 -7.93 -3.31 -2.02
N GLU A 130 -6.92 -3.84 -2.73
CA GLU A 130 -7.02 -4.53 -3.99
C GLU A 130 -7.43 -6.01 -3.90
N PRO A 131 -7.20 -6.77 -2.79
CA PRO A 131 -7.44 -8.19 -2.80
C PRO A 131 -8.92 -8.54 -2.92
N GLN A 132 -9.18 -9.57 -3.73
CA GLN A 132 -10.46 -10.28 -3.76
C GLN A 132 -10.41 -11.47 -2.80
N ALA A 133 -11.57 -12.10 -2.52
CA ALA A 133 -11.64 -13.23 -1.60
C ALA A 133 -10.71 -14.39 -1.97
N THR A 134 -10.47 -14.63 -3.28
CA THR A 134 -9.52 -15.62 -3.78
C THR A 134 -8.09 -15.25 -3.43
N ASN A 135 -7.70 -13.98 -3.57
CA ASN A 135 -6.36 -13.51 -3.21
C ASN A 135 -6.11 -13.63 -1.70
N VAL A 136 -7.10 -13.23 -0.87
CA VAL A 136 -7.01 -13.39 0.59
C VAL A 136 -6.78 -14.86 0.97
N ARG A 137 -7.51 -15.77 0.32
CA ARG A 137 -7.33 -17.22 0.54
C ARG A 137 -5.92 -17.68 0.18
N GLU A 138 -5.40 -17.26 -0.97
CA GLU A 138 -4.05 -17.61 -1.40
C GLU A 138 -2.99 -17.05 -0.44
N MET A 139 -3.15 -15.82 0.04
CA MET A 139 -2.25 -15.24 1.04
C MET A 139 -2.25 -16.07 2.33
N VAL A 140 -3.44 -16.40 2.85
CA VAL A 140 -3.56 -17.22 4.07
C VAL A 140 -2.94 -18.62 3.89
N VAL A 141 -3.15 -19.26 2.74
CA VAL A 141 -2.66 -20.63 2.48
C VAL A 141 -1.14 -20.65 2.31
N ASN A 142 -0.60 -19.72 1.53
CA ASN A 142 0.82 -19.71 1.17
C ASN A 142 1.71 -19.10 2.24
N ASP A 143 1.16 -18.22 3.09
CA ASP A 143 1.92 -17.47 4.09
C ASP A 143 1.34 -17.65 5.52
N PHE A 144 0.74 -18.82 5.78
CA PHE A 144 0.10 -19.14 7.05
C PHE A 144 0.96 -18.85 8.30
N PRO A 145 2.27 -19.16 8.33
CA PRO A 145 3.11 -18.86 9.48
C PRO A 145 3.24 -17.36 9.78
N TYR A 146 3.07 -16.52 8.78
CA TYR A 146 3.16 -15.06 8.92
C TYR A 146 2.03 -14.45 9.74
N ILE A 147 0.89 -15.15 9.88
CA ILE A 147 -0.24 -14.70 10.71
C ILE A 147 0.14 -14.62 12.20
N HIS A 148 1.05 -15.48 12.65
CA HIS A 148 1.46 -15.54 14.05
C HIS A 148 2.19 -14.26 14.47
N GLY A 149 1.86 -13.79 15.68
CA GLY A 149 2.48 -12.59 16.27
C GLY A 149 1.91 -11.26 15.78
N SER A 150 0.82 -11.29 15.01
CA SER A 150 0.05 -10.09 14.68
C SER A 150 -0.63 -9.51 15.92
N VAL A 151 -0.57 -8.18 16.08
CA VAL A 151 -1.28 -7.46 17.15
C VAL A 151 -2.80 -7.59 17.02
N LEU A 152 -3.29 -7.84 15.80
CA LEU A 152 -4.72 -8.00 15.52
C LEU A 152 -5.31 -9.31 16.07
N GLY A 153 -4.47 -10.30 16.41
CA GLY A 153 -4.87 -11.52 17.08
C GLY A 153 -5.82 -12.43 16.30
N GLN A 154 -6.02 -12.17 15.00
CA GLN A 154 -6.93 -12.94 14.15
C GLN A 154 -6.28 -14.27 13.75
N THR A 155 -7.09 -15.32 13.73
CA THR A 155 -6.70 -16.61 13.16
C THR A 155 -6.90 -16.62 11.63
N ALA A 156 -6.32 -17.60 10.94
CA ALA A 156 -6.58 -17.81 9.52
C ALA A 156 -8.08 -17.97 9.23
N ASN A 157 -8.84 -18.64 10.10
CA ASN A 157 -10.28 -18.81 9.95
C ASN A 157 -11.02 -17.46 10.10
N ASP A 158 -10.62 -16.60 11.03
CA ASP A 158 -11.22 -15.27 11.19
C ASP A 158 -10.99 -14.41 9.96
N ILE A 159 -9.76 -14.44 9.40
CA ILE A 159 -9.41 -13.70 8.19
C ILE A 159 -10.25 -14.19 6.99
N LEU A 160 -10.36 -15.51 6.82
CA LEU A 160 -11.12 -16.12 5.71
C LEU A 160 -12.63 -15.97 5.85
N ALA A 161 -13.15 -15.89 7.07
CA ALA A 161 -14.59 -15.71 7.34
C ALA A 161 -15.04 -14.27 7.12
N THR A 162 -14.11 -13.30 7.11
CA THR A 162 -14.43 -11.89 6.91
C THR A 162 -14.65 -11.60 5.42
N PRO A 163 -15.86 -11.14 5.02
CA PRO A 163 -16.11 -10.75 3.64
C PRO A 163 -15.23 -9.56 3.23
N VAL A 164 -14.68 -9.58 2.02
CA VAL A 164 -13.96 -8.42 1.47
C VAL A 164 -14.91 -7.23 1.33
N PRO A 165 -14.65 -6.09 1.99
CA PRO A 165 -15.55 -4.95 1.95
C PRO A 165 -15.59 -4.31 0.55
N ARG A 166 -16.79 -4.14 -0.02
CA ARG A 166 -16.96 -3.45 -1.32
C ARG A 166 -16.44 -2.00 -1.30
N ALA A 167 -16.45 -1.36 -0.13
CA ALA A 167 -15.91 -0.02 0.04
C ALA A 167 -14.43 0.09 -0.31
N ASN A 168 -13.65 -0.99 -0.17
CA ASN A 168 -12.23 -1.02 -0.53
C ASN A 168 -12.05 -0.86 -2.04
N GLN A 169 -12.83 -1.57 -2.85
CA GLN A 169 -12.79 -1.43 -4.29
C GLN A 169 -13.17 -0.01 -4.72
N THR A 170 -14.24 0.57 -4.14
CA THR A 170 -14.65 1.94 -4.44
C THR A 170 -13.56 2.94 -4.06
N ALA A 171 -12.94 2.78 -2.89
CA ALA A 171 -11.85 3.65 -2.44
C ALA A 171 -10.63 3.53 -3.36
N LEU A 172 -10.27 2.31 -3.77
CA LEU A 172 -9.17 2.08 -4.72
C LEU A 172 -9.41 2.79 -6.05
N PHE A 173 -10.61 2.66 -6.63
CA PHE A 173 -10.93 3.36 -7.88
C PHE A 173 -10.92 4.89 -7.70
N ASN A 174 -11.44 5.42 -6.59
CA ASN A 174 -11.34 6.85 -6.31
C ASN A 174 -9.88 7.35 -6.23
N LEU A 175 -8.97 6.53 -5.68
CA LEU A 175 -7.54 6.85 -5.65
C LEU A 175 -6.94 6.84 -7.06
N LEU A 176 -7.24 5.83 -7.87
CA LEU A 176 -6.75 5.72 -9.24
C LEU A 176 -7.27 6.87 -10.11
N ASP A 177 -8.58 7.16 -10.06
CA ASP A 177 -9.20 8.26 -10.79
C ASP A 177 -8.61 9.61 -10.38
N TYR A 178 -8.37 9.82 -9.09
CA TYR A 178 -7.72 11.02 -8.57
C TYR A 178 -6.33 11.22 -9.16
N MET A 179 -5.50 10.18 -9.23
CA MET A 179 -4.13 10.27 -9.75
C MET A 179 -4.08 10.58 -11.24
N VAL A 180 -5.02 10.05 -12.05
CA VAL A 180 -5.02 10.24 -13.51
C VAL A 180 -5.77 11.49 -13.93
N SER A 181 -6.64 12.07 -13.09
CA SER A 181 -7.41 13.29 -13.39
C SER A 181 -6.63 14.60 -13.14
N ALA A 182 -5.42 14.54 -12.65
CA ALA A 182 -4.61 15.73 -12.32
C ALA A 182 -4.19 16.59 -13.54
N ASP A 183 -4.59 16.21 -14.75
CA ASP A 183 -4.32 16.95 -16.01
C ASP A 183 -5.52 17.78 -16.50
N GLN A 184 -6.57 17.96 -15.69
CA GLN A 184 -7.73 18.79 -16.06
C GLN A 184 -7.75 20.11 -15.21
#